data_c27da02a92c16693b8d5e2bfc8537a94
#
_entry.id   c27da02a92c16693b8d5e2bfc8537a94
#
_cell.length_a   1.000
_cell.length_b   1.000
_cell.length_c   1.000
_cell.angle_alpha   90.00
_cell.angle_beta   90.00
_cell.angle_gamma   90.00
#
_symmetry.space_group_name_H-M   'P 1'
#
loop_
_entity.id
_entity.type
_entity.pdbx_description
1 polymer ?
#
loop_
_entity_poly.entity_id
_entity_poly.type
_entity_poly.pdbx_seq_one_letter_code
_entity_poly.pdbx_strand_id
1 'polypeptide(L)'
;MSTTIPRFMVAAPSSGSGKTVVTCALLRALARRGLACAAFKCGPDYIDPLFHRRVVGARSGNLDGFFTDAPTLRALLARGAAGADVAVLEGAMGFYDGMAPGVADASSYQVARDTETPVVLVVNGRGASLSLAAVIRGIAEFLPCANVRGVVLNKTSAAACAYAAPAIEKHTGVAVLGNIPADGAFSLESRHLGLVTADEVEQLSARIDKMAELVEKSVDVDRLLEIAATAPDICEEPYRLEPIAGARPIVAVARDEAFSFYYEENLRALEDLGCELAFFSPLCDSELPRGTSALYLGGGYPELHVRQLSENAPMREAVRRAVESGIPTVAECGGFLYLQREISDSEGRRWPVVGALEGASENGGRLSHFGYVELTSQRDGLYGPRGTRIRAHEFHYWQSTCPGGDFWAQKPRRDKGWPCMTTTPSLVAGFPHVYYPANPDVARAFASAAASFAERRRHG
;
A
#
# COMPACT_ATOMS: atom_id res chain seq x y z
N MET A 1 -9.47 25.88 2.85
CA MET A 1 -10.38 25.97 1.67
C MET A 1 -10.98 24.60 1.44
N SER A 2 -12.31 24.49 1.23
CA SER A 2 -12.90 23.20 0.88
C SER A 2 -12.44 22.74 -0.50
N THR A 3 -12.18 21.45 -0.66
CA THR A 3 -11.77 20.85 -1.93
C THR A 3 -12.84 19.86 -2.38
N THR A 4 -13.47 20.14 -3.53
CA THR A 4 -14.41 19.23 -4.16
C THR A 4 -13.62 18.13 -4.89
N ILE A 5 -13.79 16.89 -4.48
CA ILE A 5 -13.15 15.73 -5.11
C ILE A 5 -14.24 14.69 -5.37
N PRO A 6 -14.75 14.58 -6.61
CA PRO A 6 -15.62 13.47 -7.01
C PRO A 6 -14.91 12.15 -6.68
N ARG A 7 -15.58 11.28 -5.91
CA ARG A 7 -14.95 10.03 -5.47
C ARG A 7 -15.95 8.94 -5.20
N PHE A 8 -15.51 7.71 -5.33
CA PHE A 8 -16.28 6.52 -4.94
C PHE A 8 -15.36 5.40 -4.47
N MET A 9 -15.91 4.49 -3.67
CA MET A 9 -15.21 3.30 -3.23
C MET A 9 -15.75 2.05 -3.92
N VAL A 10 -14.86 1.22 -4.46
CA VAL A 10 -15.17 -0.13 -4.93
C VAL A 10 -15.00 -1.09 -3.75
N ALA A 11 -16.11 -1.63 -3.25
CA ALA A 11 -16.12 -2.59 -2.13
C ALA A 11 -16.82 -3.89 -2.51
N ALA A 12 -16.78 -4.90 -1.65
CA ALA A 12 -17.45 -6.18 -1.90
C ALA A 12 -17.80 -6.89 -0.59
N PRO A 13 -18.72 -7.88 -0.64
CA PRO A 13 -19.08 -8.69 0.53
C PRO A 13 -17.92 -9.51 1.11
N SER A 14 -16.94 -9.90 0.27
CA SER A 14 -15.83 -10.77 0.68
C SER A 14 -14.60 -10.62 -0.21
N SER A 15 -13.48 -11.20 0.22
CA SER A 15 -12.31 -11.42 -0.64
C SER A 15 -12.67 -12.30 -1.84
N GLY A 16 -11.94 -12.14 -2.96
CA GLY A 16 -12.18 -12.93 -4.18
C GLY A 16 -13.41 -12.52 -4.99
N SER A 17 -14.13 -11.46 -4.61
CA SER A 17 -15.29 -10.95 -5.37
C SER A 17 -14.92 -10.23 -6.68
N GLY A 18 -13.63 -9.98 -6.92
CA GLY A 18 -13.12 -9.33 -8.13
C GLY A 18 -12.93 -7.82 -8.02
N LYS A 19 -12.87 -7.26 -6.81
CA LYS A 19 -12.65 -5.82 -6.57
C LYS A 19 -11.49 -5.25 -7.36
N THR A 20 -10.29 -5.79 -7.20
CA THR A 20 -9.05 -5.29 -7.83
C THR A 20 -9.18 -5.24 -9.36
N VAL A 21 -9.69 -6.30 -9.95
CA VAL A 21 -9.90 -6.38 -11.41
C VAL A 21 -10.90 -5.33 -11.89
N VAL A 22 -12.01 -5.19 -11.17
CA VAL A 22 -13.05 -4.17 -11.49
C VAL A 22 -12.50 -2.77 -11.29
N THR A 23 -11.77 -2.52 -10.22
CA THR A 23 -11.14 -1.21 -9.95
C THR A 23 -10.17 -0.83 -11.07
N CYS A 24 -9.27 -1.74 -11.47
CA CYS A 24 -8.33 -1.49 -12.56
C CYS A 24 -9.04 -1.23 -13.90
N ALA A 25 -10.08 -1.99 -14.20
CA ALA A 25 -10.86 -1.80 -15.43
C ALA A 25 -11.62 -0.46 -15.42
N LEU A 26 -12.20 -0.06 -14.29
CA LEU A 26 -12.86 1.24 -14.12
C LEU A 26 -11.84 2.39 -14.22
N LEU A 27 -10.71 2.33 -13.54
CA LEU A 27 -9.65 3.34 -13.63
C LEU A 27 -9.18 3.53 -15.08
N ARG A 28 -8.98 2.44 -15.82
CA ARG A 28 -8.56 2.49 -17.22
C ARG A 28 -9.68 3.03 -18.11
N ALA A 29 -10.95 2.67 -17.88
CA ALA A 29 -12.10 3.20 -18.61
C ALA A 29 -12.21 4.73 -18.37
N LEU A 30 -12.10 5.20 -17.13
CA LEU A 30 -12.11 6.62 -16.81
C LEU A 30 -10.95 7.36 -17.46
N ALA A 31 -9.73 6.81 -17.44
CA ALA A 31 -8.56 7.38 -18.12
C ALA A 31 -8.75 7.46 -19.64
N ARG A 32 -9.40 6.47 -20.28
CA ARG A 32 -9.74 6.51 -21.72
C ARG A 32 -10.78 7.57 -22.06
N ARG A 33 -11.60 7.99 -21.11
CA ARG A 33 -12.52 9.13 -21.23
C ARG A 33 -11.79 10.49 -21.04
N GLY A 34 -10.48 10.48 -20.84
CA GLY A 34 -9.66 11.68 -20.63
C GLY A 34 -9.66 12.21 -19.19
N LEU A 35 -10.18 11.46 -18.23
CA LEU A 35 -10.21 11.86 -16.83
C LEU A 35 -8.89 11.54 -16.13
N ALA A 36 -8.35 12.51 -15.41
CA ALA A 36 -7.22 12.29 -14.50
C ALA A 36 -7.70 11.57 -13.25
N CYS A 37 -7.22 10.34 -13.01
CA CYS A 37 -7.65 9.52 -11.90
C CYS A 37 -6.61 9.49 -10.78
N ALA A 38 -7.07 9.56 -9.53
CA ALA A 38 -6.31 9.17 -8.34
C ALA A 38 -6.88 7.85 -7.80
N ALA A 39 -6.00 6.91 -7.44
CA ALA A 39 -6.39 5.62 -6.86
C ALA A 39 -5.90 5.51 -5.43
N PHE A 40 -6.71 4.93 -4.56
CA PHE A 40 -6.31 4.67 -3.17
C PHE A 40 -6.67 3.25 -2.79
N LYS A 41 -5.74 2.55 -2.17
CA LYS A 41 -6.00 1.25 -1.57
C LYS A 41 -6.35 1.41 -0.10
N CYS A 42 -7.45 0.81 0.33
CA CYS A 42 -7.74 0.68 1.75
C CYS A 42 -6.82 -0.36 2.39
N GLY A 43 -6.21 0.01 3.53
CA GLY A 43 -5.31 -0.89 4.25
C GLY A 43 -3.84 -0.83 3.81
N PRO A 44 -2.98 -1.65 4.45
CA PRO A 44 -1.52 -1.58 4.33
C PRO A 44 -0.99 -2.42 3.16
N ASP A 45 -1.54 -2.26 1.99
CA ASP A 45 -1.20 -3.01 0.78
C ASP A 45 -0.20 -2.23 -0.08
N TYR A 46 0.83 -2.89 -0.60
CA TYR A 46 1.83 -2.31 -1.51
C TYR A 46 1.62 -2.73 -2.96
N ILE A 47 1.01 -3.91 -3.17
CA ILE A 47 0.89 -4.57 -4.46
C ILE A 47 -0.12 -3.85 -5.34
N ASP A 48 -1.34 -3.64 -4.84
CA ASP A 48 -2.40 -2.99 -5.60
C ASP A 48 -2.04 -1.53 -5.96
N PRO A 49 -1.51 -0.68 -5.03
CA PRO A 49 -1.02 0.65 -5.39
C PRO A 49 0.09 0.66 -6.44
N LEU A 50 1.02 -0.29 -6.37
CA LEU A 50 2.07 -0.43 -7.36
C LEU A 50 1.50 -0.80 -8.74
N PHE A 51 0.52 -1.70 -8.77
CA PHE A 51 -0.17 -2.10 -9.98
C PHE A 51 -0.97 -0.95 -10.60
N HIS A 52 -1.71 -0.18 -9.79
CA HIS A 52 -2.41 1.03 -10.25
C HIS A 52 -1.47 2.02 -10.93
N ARG A 53 -0.26 2.21 -10.38
CA ARG A 53 0.75 3.11 -10.97
C ARG A 53 1.37 2.53 -12.23
N ARG A 54 1.90 1.31 -12.19
CA ARG A 54 2.69 0.74 -13.28
C ARG A 54 1.85 0.29 -14.48
N VAL A 55 0.71 -0.30 -14.23
CA VAL A 55 -0.12 -0.91 -15.28
C VAL A 55 -1.26 -0.01 -15.72
N VAL A 56 -1.93 0.64 -14.77
CA VAL A 56 -3.07 1.52 -15.09
C VAL A 56 -2.64 2.96 -15.38
N GLY A 57 -1.49 3.40 -14.84
CA GLY A 57 -0.97 4.76 -14.98
C GLY A 57 -1.66 5.78 -14.06
N ALA A 58 -2.41 5.33 -13.06
CA ALA A 58 -3.07 6.20 -12.08
C ALA A 58 -2.11 6.55 -10.93
N ARG A 59 -2.17 7.79 -10.43
CA ARG A 59 -1.52 8.10 -9.14
C ARG A 59 -2.16 7.26 -8.05
N SER A 60 -1.37 6.67 -7.17
CA SER A 60 -1.90 5.77 -6.16
C SER A 60 -1.26 5.96 -4.80
N GLY A 61 -2.04 5.74 -3.75
CA GLY A 61 -1.66 5.81 -2.34
C GLY A 61 -2.48 4.86 -1.47
N ASN A 62 -2.29 4.97 -0.15
CA ASN A 62 -3.00 4.15 0.83
C ASN A 62 -3.85 5.02 1.76
N LEU A 63 -5.03 4.53 2.12
CA LEU A 63 -5.89 5.10 3.16
C LEU A 63 -6.19 4.00 4.19
N ASP A 64 -5.85 4.24 5.46
CA ASP A 64 -5.91 3.19 6.46
C ASP A 64 -6.34 3.72 7.83
N GLY A 65 -7.51 3.25 8.31
CA GLY A 65 -8.09 3.67 9.57
C GLY A 65 -7.41 3.09 10.84
N PHE A 66 -6.48 2.13 10.71
CA PHE A 66 -5.62 1.72 11.81
C PHE A 66 -4.48 2.74 12.00
N PHE A 67 -3.92 3.19 10.91
CA PHE A 67 -2.78 4.09 10.95
C PHE A 67 -3.20 5.51 11.35
N THR A 68 -4.29 6.02 10.78
CA THR A 68 -4.65 7.43 10.92
C THR A 68 -6.11 7.62 11.34
N ASP A 69 -6.39 8.74 11.96
CA ASP A 69 -7.74 9.17 12.30
C ASP A 69 -8.50 9.77 11.10
N ALA A 70 -9.77 10.04 11.26
CA ALA A 70 -10.62 10.52 10.18
C ALA A 70 -10.16 11.87 9.57
N PRO A 71 -9.75 12.90 10.33
CA PRO A 71 -9.19 14.12 9.77
C PRO A 71 -7.93 13.86 8.94
N THR A 72 -7.00 13.05 9.42
CA THR A 72 -5.78 12.70 8.71
C THR A 72 -6.07 11.90 7.44
N LEU A 73 -7.04 10.95 7.47
CA LEU A 73 -7.50 10.22 6.27
C LEU A 73 -8.00 11.19 5.19
N ARG A 74 -8.83 12.18 5.56
CA ARG A 74 -9.34 13.17 4.60
C ARG A 74 -8.23 14.09 4.07
N ALA A 75 -7.30 14.50 4.93
CA ALA A 75 -6.14 15.30 4.52
C ALA A 75 -5.20 14.55 3.54
N LEU A 76 -4.99 13.25 3.76
CA LEU A 76 -4.23 12.37 2.86
C LEU A 76 -4.97 12.17 1.52
N LEU A 77 -6.28 11.96 1.57
CA LEU A 77 -7.12 11.87 0.37
C LEU A 77 -7.06 13.18 -0.43
N ALA A 78 -7.23 14.34 0.21
CA ALA A 78 -7.12 15.64 -0.42
C ALA A 78 -5.75 15.84 -1.11
N ARG A 79 -4.67 15.46 -0.44
CA ARG A 79 -3.32 15.53 -1.00
C ARG A 79 -3.12 14.60 -2.20
N GLY A 80 -3.50 13.36 -2.06
CA GLY A 80 -3.29 12.34 -3.10
C GLY A 80 -4.15 12.55 -4.34
N ALA A 81 -5.34 13.11 -4.17
CA ALA A 81 -6.27 13.41 -5.26
C ALA A 81 -6.11 14.82 -5.85
N ALA A 82 -5.15 15.64 -5.38
CA ALA A 82 -4.96 17.00 -5.87
C ALA A 82 -4.77 17.04 -7.40
N GLY A 83 -5.65 17.75 -8.10
CA GLY A 83 -5.64 17.84 -9.56
C GLY A 83 -6.11 16.58 -10.30
N ALA A 84 -6.75 15.64 -9.62
CA ALA A 84 -7.51 14.57 -10.26
C ALA A 84 -8.96 15.00 -10.49
N ASP A 85 -9.57 14.49 -11.56
CA ASP A 85 -11.00 14.70 -11.87
C ASP A 85 -11.87 13.76 -11.03
N VAL A 86 -11.34 12.60 -10.68
CA VAL A 86 -12.03 11.60 -9.87
C VAL A 86 -11.06 10.76 -9.03
N ALA A 87 -11.42 10.46 -7.79
CA ALA A 87 -10.69 9.54 -6.92
C ALA A 87 -11.45 8.22 -6.76
N VAL A 88 -10.73 7.11 -6.94
CA VAL A 88 -11.25 5.74 -6.79
C VAL A 88 -10.57 5.08 -5.61
N LEU A 89 -11.35 4.70 -4.61
CA LEU A 89 -10.87 3.97 -3.45
C LEU A 89 -11.13 2.47 -3.66
N GLU A 90 -10.11 1.63 -3.52
CA GLU A 90 -10.27 0.18 -3.58
C GLU A 90 -10.30 -0.40 -2.17
N GLY A 91 -11.42 -1.03 -1.81
CA GLY A 91 -11.60 -1.70 -0.54
C GLY A 91 -10.73 -2.96 -0.40
N ALA A 92 -10.34 -3.27 0.83
CA ALA A 92 -9.67 -4.51 1.19
C ALA A 92 -10.67 -5.53 1.74
N MET A 93 -10.41 -6.83 1.57
CA MET A 93 -11.22 -7.93 2.11
C MET A 93 -12.73 -7.77 1.84
N GLY A 94 -13.59 -8.15 2.77
CA GLY A 94 -15.00 -7.79 2.80
C GLY A 94 -15.19 -6.38 3.36
N PHE A 95 -16.28 -5.72 2.99
CA PHE A 95 -16.54 -4.32 3.31
C PHE A 95 -16.42 -4.00 4.81
N TYR A 96 -16.87 -4.91 5.66
CA TYR A 96 -16.84 -4.78 7.13
C TYR A 96 -15.69 -5.54 7.79
N ASP A 97 -14.87 -6.27 7.01
CA ASP A 97 -13.76 -7.05 7.57
C ASP A 97 -12.61 -6.11 7.95
N GLY A 98 -12.38 -5.97 9.25
CA GLY A 98 -11.39 -5.07 9.82
C GLY A 98 -10.16 -5.79 10.39
N MET A 99 -9.44 -5.10 11.29
CA MET A 99 -8.16 -5.56 11.86
C MET A 99 -8.25 -6.84 12.71
N ALA A 100 -9.44 -7.22 13.15
CA ALA A 100 -9.66 -8.44 13.93
C ALA A 100 -11.08 -8.99 13.66
N PRO A 101 -11.31 -10.31 13.86
CA PRO A 101 -12.64 -10.89 13.70
C PRO A 101 -13.68 -10.18 14.56
N GLY A 102 -14.83 -9.86 13.95
CA GLY A 102 -15.98 -9.25 14.64
C GLY A 102 -15.87 -7.74 14.89
N VAL A 103 -14.88 -7.06 14.32
CA VAL A 103 -14.75 -5.59 14.40
C VAL A 103 -14.61 -4.98 13.01
N ALA A 104 -15.24 -3.83 12.83
CA ALA A 104 -15.16 -3.08 11.57
C ALA A 104 -14.04 -1.99 11.58
N ASP A 105 -13.25 -1.91 12.66
CA ASP A 105 -12.12 -0.99 12.73
C ASP A 105 -11.04 -1.39 11.72
N ALA A 106 -10.47 -0.41 11.03
CA ALA A 106 -9.53 -0.57 9.92
C ALA A 106 -10.11 -1.32 8.69
N SER A 107 -11.44 -1.40 8.56
CA SER A 107 -12.11 -1.96 7.38
C SER A 107 -12.31 -0.92 6.28
N SER A 108 -12.69 -1.39 5.09
CA SER A 108 -13.13 -0.52 4.00
C SER A 108 -14.33 0.35 4.39
N TYR A 109 -15.23 -0.19 5.21
CA TYR A 109 -16.35 0.57 5.76
C TYR A 109 -15.87 1.77 6.59
N GLN A 110 -14.90 1.58 7.48
CA GLN A 110 -14.38 2.70 8.28
C GLN A 110 -13.80 3.79 7.38
N VAL A 111 -13.00 3.42 6.38
CA VAL A 111 -12.42 4.40 5.44
C VAL A 111 -13.52 5.12 4.66
N ALA A 112 -14.54 4.40 4.15
CA ALA A 112 -15.65 5.01 3.43
C ALA A 112 -16.45 5.99 4.31
N ARG A 113 -16.76 5.60 5.55
CA ARG A 113 -17.45 6.42 6.54
C ARG A 113 -16.65 7.67 6.90
N ASP A 114 -15.37 7.48 7.24
CA ASP A 114 -14.51 8.56 7.76
C ASP A 114 -14.11 9.57 6.67
N THR A 115 -14.14 9.15 5.39
CA THR A 115 -13.94 10.01 4.23
C THR A 115 -15.26 10.42 3.55
N GLU A 116 -16.41 10.00 4.08
CA GLU A 116 -17.75 10.23 3.53
C GLU A 116 -17.87 9.88 2.04
N THR A 117 -17.18 8.78 1.65
CA THR A 117 -17.11 8.33 0.27
C THR A 117 -18.28 7.42 -0.08
N PRO A 118 -19.05 7.70 -1.15
CA PRO A 118 -20.09 6.80 -1.64
C PRO A 118 -19.49 5.47 -2.11
N VAL A 119 -20.20 4.38 -1.84
CA VAL A 119 -19.73 3.01 -2.07
C VAL A 119 -20.47 2.36 -3.22
N VAL A 120 -19.70 1.73 -4.10
CA VAL A 120 -20.17 0.85 -5.18
C VAL A 120 -19.74 -0.58 -4.84
N LEU A 121 -20.71 -1.46 -4.66
CA LEU A 121 -20.45 -2.86 -4.35
C LEU A 121 -20.17 -3.66 -5.62
N VAL A 122 -19.19 -4.54 -5.57
CA VAL A 122 -18.97 -5.60 -6.56
C VAL A 122 -19.45 -6.90 -5.95
N VAL A 123 -20.57 -7.41 -6.47
CA VAL A 123 -21.25 -8.61 -5.94
C VAL A 123 -21.23 -9.72 -6.98
N ASN A 124 -20.80 -10.92 -6.58
CA ASN A 124 -20.88 -12.09 -7.45
C ASN A 124 -22.35 -12.51 -7.62
N GLY A 125 -22.89 -12.33 -8.84
CA GLY A 125 -24.30 -12.63 -9.14
C GLY A 125 -24.54 -14.01 -9.72
N ARG A 126 -23.50 -14.87 -9.81
CA ARG A 126 -23.65 -16.21 -10.39
C ARG A 126 -24.62 -17.07 -9.59
N GLY A 127 -25.67 -17.56 -10.26
CA GLY A 127 -26.66 -18.48 -9.66
C GLY A 127 -27.60 -17.83 -8.63
N ALA A 128 -27.66 -16.50 -8.57
CA ALA A 128 -28.54 -15.79 -7.65
C ALA A 128 -29.40 -14.74 -8.39
N SER A 129 -30.55 -14.42 -7.83
CA SER A 129 -31.51 -13.44 -8.34
C SER A 129 -32.01 -12.56 -7.19
N LEU A 130 -33.21 -12.76 -6.66
CA LEU A 130 -33.77 -11.97 -5.57
C LEU A 130 -32.87 -12.01 -4.27
N SER A 131 -32.19 -13.12 -4.05
CA SER A 131 -31.22 -13.24 -2.94
C SER A 131 -30.09 -12.20 -2.99
N LEU A 132 -29.75 -11.68 -4.18
CA LEU A 132 -28.79 -10.57 -4.31
C LEU A 132 -29.29 -9.31 -3.61
N ALA A 133 -30.60 -9.00 -3.72
CA ALA A 133 -31.18 -7.86 -3.02
C ALA A 133 -31.03 -8.00 -1.49
N ALA A 134 -31.19 -9.21 -0.94
CA ALA A 134 -31.02 -9.45 0.49
C ALA A 134 -29.54 -9.24 0.93
N VAL A 135 -28.58 -9.71 0.13
CA VAL A 135 -27.13 -9.51 0.41
C VAL A 135 -26.78 -8.03 0.34
N ILE A 136 -27.20 -7.34 -0.73
CA ILE A 136 -26.89 -5.92 -0.94
C ILE A 136 -27.53 -5.08 0.18
N ARG A 137 -28.81 -5.34 0.51
CA ARG A 137 -29.50 -4.66 1.59
C ARG A 137 -28.83 -4.90 2.95
N GLY A 138 -28.47 -6.15 3.24
CA GLY A 138 -27.76 -6.48 4.46
C GLY A 138 -26.46 -5.67 4.62
N ILE A 139 -25.68 -5.51 3.54
CA ILE A 139 -24.46 -4.68 3.58
C ILE A 139 -24.81 -3.20 3.69
N ALA A 140 -25.79 -2.71 2.97
CA ALA A 140 -26.15 -1.29 2.99
C ALA A 140 -26.71 -0.81 4.34
N GLU A 141 -27.33 -1.69 5.11
CA GLU A 141 -28.06 -1.35 6.34
C GLU A 141 -27.40 -1.91 7.62
N PHE A 142 -26.36 -2.76 7.52
CA PHE A 142 -25.74 -3.45 8.66
C PHE A 142 -25.14 -2.49 9.70
N LEU A 143 -24.40 -1.48 9.24
CA LEU A 143 -23.88 -0.41 10.11
C LEU A 143 -24.29 0.97 9.56
N PRO A 144 -24.46 1.97 10.43
CA PRO A 144 -24.85 3.31 10.01
C PRO A 144 -23.80 3.94 9.09
N CYS A 145 -24.23 4.82 8.19
CA CYS A 145 -23.34 5.53 7.26
C CYS A 145 -22.54 4.65 6.30
N ALA A 146 -23.04 3.45 5.96
CA ALA A 146 -22.39 2.58 4.96
C ALA A 146 -22.34 3.21 3.56
N ASN A 147 -23.24 4.15 3.27
CA ASN A 147 -23.31 4.97 2.06
C ASN A 147 -23.21 4.19 0.74
N VAL A 148 -23.82 2.99 0.70
CA VAL A 148 -23.88 2.16 -0.51
C VAL A 148 -24.86 2.78 -1.51
N ARG A 149 -24.37 3.21 -2.68
CA ARG A 149 -25.14 3.93 -3.70
C ARG A 149 -25.29 3.16 -4.99
N GLY A 150 -24.39 2.23 -5.29
CA GLY A 150 -24.39 1.46 -6.51
C GLY A 150 -23.92 0.02 -6.32
N VAL A 151 -24.25 -0.82 -7.30
CA VAL A 151 -23.76 -2.20 -7.37
C VAL A 151 -23.44 -2.58 -8.81
N VAL A 152 -22.30 -3.27 -8.99
CA VAL A 152 -21.93 -3.96 -10.23
C VAL A 152 -22.05 -5.47 -9.98
N LEU A 153 -22.82 -6.16 -10.82
CA LEU A 153 -23.03 -7.60 -10.73
C LEU A 153 -21.89 -8.32 -11.47
N ASN A 154 -20.91 -8.79 -10.75
CA ASN A 154 -19.76 -9.53 -11.32
C ASN A 154 -20.13 -11.00 -11.60
N LYS A 155 -19.49 -11.61 -12.59
CA LYS A 155 -19.74 -12.97 -13.08
C LYS A 155 -21.20 -13.21 -13.49
N THR A 156 -21.85 -12.21 -14.05
CA THR A 156 -23.27 -12.17 -14.38
C THR A 156 -23.43 -11.80 -15.85
N SER A 157 -24.29 -12.51 -16.60
CA SER A 157 -24.63 -12.14 -17.97
C SER A 157 -25.54 -10.91 -18.04
N ALA A 158 -25.54 -10.20 -19.16
CA ALA A 158 -26.42 -9.04 -19.38
C ALA A 158 -27.90 -9.37 -19.16
N ALA A 159 -28.37 -10.52 -19.67
CA ALA A 159 -29.74 -10.97 -19.48
C ALA A 159 -30.09 -11.24 -18.00
N ALA A 160 -29.19 -11.88 -17.26
CA ALA A 160 -29.37 -12.12 -15.82
C ALA A 160 -29.35 -10.82 -15.02
N CYS A 161 -28.50 -9.88 -15.38
CA CYS A 161 -28.44 -8.54 -14.77
C CYS A 161 -29.78 -7.79 -15.04
N ALA A 162 -30.22 -7.71 -16.29
CA ALA A 162 -31.45 -7.05 -16.64
C ALA A 162 -32.69 -7.65 -15.93
N TYR A 163 -32.68 -8.97 -15.69
CA TYR A 163 -33.72 -9.65 -14.93
C TYR A 163 -33.67 -9.31 -13.42
N ALA A 164 -32.49 -9.26 -12.82
CA ALA A 164 -32.35 -9.05 -11.39
C ALA A 164 -32.39 -7.56 -10.97
N ALA A 165 -31.97 -6.64 -11.83
CA ALA A 165 -31.81 -5.22 -11.50
C ALA A 165 -33.08 -4.55 -10.95
N PRO A 166 -34.30 -4.71 -11.55
CA PRO A 166 -35.50 -4.07 -11.02
C PRO A 166 -35.86 -4.52 -9.60
N ALA A 167 -35.64 -5.80 -9.30
CA ALA A 167 -35.86 -6.32 -7.95
C ALA A 167 -34.84 -5.80 -6.94
N ILE A 168 -33.57 -5.73 -7.31
CA ILE A 168 -32.50 -5.18 -6.47
C ILE A 168 -32.84 -3.72 -6.16
N GLU A 169 -33.03 -2.86 -7.14
CA GLU A 169 -33.33 -1.45 -6.97
C GLU A 169 -34.59 -1.21 -6.13
N LYS A 170 -35.66 -1.96 -6.41
CA LYS A 170 -36.90 -1.86 -5.63
C LYS A 170 -36.76 -2.18 -4.15
N HIS A 171 -35.98 -3.22 -3.82
CA HIS A 171 -35.85 -3.70 -2.44
C HIS A 171 -34.72 -3.06 -1.64
N THR A 172 -33.75 -2.46 -2.30
CA THR A 172 -32.56 -1.90 -1.64
C THR A 172 -32.43 -0.40 -1.78
N GLY A 173 -33.03 0.20 -2.80
CA GLY A 173 -32.76 1.61 -3.19
C GLY A 173 -31.37 1.82 -3.79
N VAL A 174 -30.57 0.76 -3.97
CA VAL A 174 -29.22 0.82 -4.53
C VAL A 174 -29.27 0.68 -6.04
N ALA A 175 -28.63 1.61 -6.77
CA ALA A 175 -28.59 1.59 -8.22
C ALA A 175 -27.82 0.39 -8.77
N VAL A 176 -28.38 -0.36 -9.73
CA VAL A 176 -27.64 -1.39 -10.45
C VAL A 176 -26.95 -0.75 -11.64
N LEU A 177 -25.62 -0.61 -11.54
CA LEU A 177 -24.79 0.07 -12.55
C LEU A 177 -24.47 -0.83 -13.75
N GLY A 178 -24.77 -2.11 -13.68
CA GLY A 178 -24.53 -3.06 -14.77
C GLY A 178 -23.89 -4.35 -14.31
N ASN A 179 -23.26 -5.04 -15.26
CA ASN A 179 -22.68 -6.36 -15.01
C ASN A 179 -21.30 -6.54 -15.66
N ILE A 180 -20.54 -7.48 -15.10
CA ILE A 180 -19.31 -7.99 -15.70
C ILE A 180 -19.52 -9.48 -15.92
N PRO A 181 -19.44 -10.00 -17.17
CA PRO A 181 -19.64 -11.40 -17.46
C PRO A 181 -18.53 -12.27 -16.87
N ALA A 182 -18.82 -13.56 -16.70
CA ALA A 182 -17.80 -14.55 -16.31
C ALA A 182 -16.91 -14.86 -17.53
N ASP A 183 -15.92 -14.03 -17.79
CA ASP A 183 -14.93 -14.19 -18.86
C ASP A 183 -13.55 -14.46 -18.27
N GLY A 184 -12.80 -15.38 -18.86
CA GLY A 184 -11.42 -15.68 -18.48
C GLY A 184 -10.47 -14.47 -18.58
N ALA A 185 -10.83 -13.45 -19.40
CA ALA A 185 -10.11 -12.19 -19.46
C ALA A 185 -10.14 -11.43 -18.12
N PHE A 186 -11.13 -11.64 -17.26
CA PHE A 186 -11.30 -11.01 -15.94
C PHE A 186 -10.63 -11.79 -14.79
N SER A 187 -9.67 -12.66 -15.06
CA SER A 187 -8.87 -13.29 -14.01
C SER A 187 -7.46 -12.68 -14.01
N LEU A 188 -7.13 -11.93 -12.98
CA LEU A 188 -5.75 -11.57 -12.66
C LEU A 188 -5.29 -12.48 -11.52
N GLU A 189 -4.20 -13.22 -11.73
CA GLU A 189 -3.59 -13.99 -10.66
C GLU A 189 -2.96 -13.03 -9.66
N SER A 190 -3.53 -12.94 -8.47
CA SER A 190 -3.19 -11.95 -7.44
C SER A 190 -1.77 -12.10 -6.86
N ARG A 191 -1.10 -13.23 -7.09
CA ARG A 191 0.19 -13.55 -6.46
C ARG A 191 1.42 -12.89 -7.08
N HIS A 192 1.31 -12.31 -8.29
CA HIS A 192 2.44 -11.76 -9.03
C HIS A 192 2.30 -10.28 -9.43
N LEU A 193 1.23 -9.60 -8.98
CA LEU A 193 0.94 -8.21 -9.39
C LEU A 193 2.03 -7.19 -8.99
N GLY A 194 2.86 -7.50 -7.99
CA GLY A 194 3.97 -6.63 -7.56
C GLY A 194 5.32 -6.89 -8.23
N LEU A 195 5.45 -7.98 -9.01
CA LEU A 195 6.73 -8.47 -9.56
C LEU A 195 6.73 -8.55 -11.08
N VAL A 196 5.95 -7.72 -11.74
CA VAL A 196 5.81 -7.76 -13.20
C VAL A 196 7.02 -7.16 -13.90
N THR A 197 7.64 -7.92 -14.80
CA THR A 197 8.65 -7.44 -15.74
C THR A 197 8.05 -6.45 -16.74
N ALA A 198 8.89 -5.73 -17.50
CA ALA A 198 8.41 -4.78 -18.51
C ALA A 198 7.48 -5.45 -19.54
N ASP A 199 7.83 -6.65 -20.02
CA ASP A 199 7.02 -7.42 -20.98
C ASP A 199 5.68 -7.87 -20.37
N GLU A 200 5.68 -8.29 -19.12
CA GLU A 200 4.45 -8.63 -18.38
C GLU A 200 3.57 -7.41 -18.16
N VAL A 201 4.16 -6.22 -17.91
CA VAL A 201 3.41 -4.95 -17.80
C VAL A 201 2.69 -4.64 -19.11
N GLU A 202 3.31 -4.83 -20.27
CA GLU A 202 2.67 -4.62 -21.57
C GLU A 202 1.51 -5.59 -21.81
N GLN A 203 1.71 -6.89 -21.54
CA GLN A 203 0.65 -7.90 -21.65
C GLN A 203 -0.52 -7.62 -20.70
N LEU A 204 -0.22 -7.22 -19.45
CA LEU A 204 -1.23 -6.86 -18.46
C LEU A 204 -1.96 -5.58 -18.87
N SER A 205 -1.25 -4.58 -19.39
CA SER A 205 -1.85 -3.34 -19.91
C SER A 205 -2.85 -3.63 -21.02
N ALA A 206 -2.47 -4.46 -21.99
CA ALA A 206 -3.37 -4.88 -23.07
C ALA A 206 -4.61 -5.65 -22.58
N ARG A 207 -4.45 -6.46 -21.52
CA ARG A 207 -5.59 -7.15 -20.87
C ARG A 207 -6.51 -6.15 -20.16
N ILE A 208 -5.94 -5.19 -19.43
CA ILE A 208 -6.71 -4.14 -18.74
C ILE A 208 -7.46 -3.27 -19.77
N ASP A 209 -6.88 -2.99 -20.94
CA ASP A 209 -7.57 -2.25 -22.00
C ASP A 209 -8.81 -3.00 -22.51
N LYS A 210 -8.72 -4.31 -22.71
CA LYS A 210 -9.88 -5.15 -23.06
C LYS A 210 -10.95 -5.18 -21.96
N MET A 211 -10.52 -5.23 -20.70
CA MET A 211 -11.43 -5.16 -19.56
C MET A 211 -12.12 -3.80 -19.47
N ALA A 212 -11.41 -2.70 -19.73
CA ALA A 212 -11.98 -1.36 -19.79
C ALA A 212 -13.03 -1.22 -20.89
N GLU A 213 -12.76 -1.77 -22.08
CA GLU A 213 -13.75 -1.80 -23.18
C GLU A 213 -15.02 -2.57 -22.80
N LEU A 214 -14.89 -3.65 -22.05
CA LEU A 214 -16.05 -4.40 -21.59
C LEU A 214 -16.82 -3.63 -20.51
N VAL A 215 -16.12 -2.98 -19.58
CA VAL A 215 -16.75 -2.11 -18.57
C VAL A 215 -17.52 -0.97 -19.24
N GLU A 216 -16.93 -0.29 -20.22
CA GLU A 216 -17.60 0.77 -20.99
C GLU A 216 -18.91 0.31 -21.67
N LYS A 217 -19.00 -0.98 -22.07
CA LYS A 217 -20.16 -1.55 -22.72
C LYS A 217 -21.22 -2.10 -21.78
N SER A 218 -20.84 -2.46 -20.56
CA SER A 218 -21.68 -3.25 -19.66
C SER A 218 -21.94 -2.61 -18.29
N VAL A 219 -21.24 -1.50 -17.99
CA VAL A 219 -21.42 -0.71 -16.77
C VAL A 219 -21.78 0.72 -17.14
N ASP A 220 -22.77 1.28 -16.49
CA ASP A 220 -23.17 2.69 -16.65
C ASP A 220 -22.16 3.59 -15.91
N VAL A 221 -21.07 3.93 -16.62
CA VAL A 221 -19.98 4.76 -16.09
C VAL A 221 -20.44 6.19 -15.86
N ASP A 222 -21.44 6.69 -16.58
CA ASP A 222 -21.95 8.05 -16.38
C ASP A 222 -22.71 8.13 -15.04
N ARG A 223 -23.56 7.17 -14.76
CA ARG A 223 -24.24 7.05 -13.45
C ARG A 223 -23.26 6.80 -12.31
N LEU A 224 -22.14 6.09 -12.56
CA LEU A 224 -21.06 5.95 -11.59
C LEU A 224 -20.42 7.30 -11.26
N LEU A 225 -20.16 8.15 -12.26
CA LEU A 225 -19.62 9.50 -12.07
C LEU A 225 -20.63 10.42 -11.36
N GLU A 226 -21.92 10.29 -11.62
CA GLU A 226 -22.97 10.97 -10.84
C GLU A 226 -22.91 10.59 -9.36
N ILE A 227 -22.75 9.29 -9.05
CA ILE A 227 -22.55 8.81 -7.67
C ILE A 227 -21.27 9.43 -7.08
N ALA A 228 -20.17 9.43 -7.81
CA ALA A 228 -18.91 10.02 -7.35
C ALA A 228 -19.06 11.52 -7.00
N ALA A 229 -19.85 12.26 -7.80
CA ALA A 229 -20.13 13.67 -7.57
C ALA A 229 -21.00 13.96 -6.33
N THR A 230 -21.65 12.94 -5.75
CA THR A 230 -22.40 13.12 -4.49
C THR A 230 -21.53 13.15 -3.25
N ALA A 231 -20.23 12.86 -3.39
CA ALA A 231 -19.29 12.94 -2.27
C ALA A 231 -19.16 14.38 -1.78
N PRO A 232 -19.27 14.63 -0.46
CA PRO A 232 -19.16 15.99 0.07
C PRO A 232 -17.74 16.54 -0.07
N ASP A 233 -17.61 17.86 0.00
CA ASP A 233 -16.31 18.53 0.02
C ASP A 233 -15.45 18.07 1.20
N ILE A 234 -14.13 18.04 0.97
CA ILE A 234 -13.15 17.81 2.03
C ILE A 234 -12.72 19.17 2.57
N CYS A 235 -12.90 19.36 3.88
CA CYS A 235 -12.59 20.62 4.56
C CYS A 235 -11.17 20.66 5.12
N GLU A 236 -10.52 19.52 5.27
CA GLU A 236 -9.16 19.44 5.78
C GLU A 236 -8.14 19.93 4.75
N GLU A 237 -7.12 20.65 5.24
CA GLU A 237 -5.97 21.00 4.41
C GLU A 237 -5.22 19.72 4.02
N PRO A 238 -4.64 19.67 2.80
CA PRO A 238 -3.84 18.53 2.37
C PRO A 238 -2.71 18.21 3.35
N TYR A 239 -2.59 16.93 3.74
CA TYR A 239 -1.58 16.48 4.70
C TYR A 239 -0.16 16.88 4.26
N ARG A 240 0.56 17.55 5.14
CA ARG A 240 1.97 17.92 4.94
C ARG A 240 2.71 17.95 6.27
N LEU A 241 4.00 17.66 6.23
CA LEU A 241 4.90 17.85 7.35
C LEU A 241 5.72 19.13 7.16
N GLU A 242 5.93 19.84 8.26
CA GLU A 242 6.79 21.03 8.24
C GLU A 242 8.26 20.64 8.01
N PRO A 243 8.99 21.35 7.13
CA PRO A 243 10.39 21.07 6.86
C PRO A 243 11.25 21.13 8.13
N ILE A 244 12.28 20.28 8.18
CA ILE A 244 13.31 20.39 9.21
C ILE A 244 14.25 21.56 8.88
N ALA A 245 14.85 22.15 9.93
CA ALA A 245 15.89 23.17 9.76
C ALA A 245 17.22 22.54 9.30
N GLY A 246 18.02 23.29 8.54
CA GLY A 246 19.38 22.90 8.17
C GLY A 246 19.54 22.43 6.72
N ALA A 247 20.49 21.53 6.50
CA ALA A 247 20.83 21.03 5.17
C ALA A 247 19.69 20.19 4.57
N ARG A 248 19.54 20.27 3.26
CA ARG A 248 18.69 19.33 2.50
C ARG A 248 19.43 18.00 2.33
N PRO A 249 19.10 16.95 3.10
CA PRO A 249 19.79 15.67 3.00
C PRO A 249 19.33 14.89 1.77
N ILE A 250 20.23 14.13 1.14
CA ILE A 250 19.91 13.20 0.08
C ILE A 250 19.64 11.84 0.70
N VAL A 251 18.39 11.36 0.61
CA VAL A 251 18.01 10.01 1.02
C VAL A 251 18.06 9.10 -0.21
N ALA A 252 19.01 8.18 -0.23
CA ALA A 252 19.07 7.15 -1.26
C ALA A 252 18.03 6.06 -0.96
N VAL A 253 17.10 5.87 -1.90
CA VAL A 253 15.99 4.93 -1.80
C VAL A 253 16.22 3.78 -2.76
N ALA A 254 16.34 2.55 -2.25
CA ALA A 254 16.48 1.36 -3.09
C ALA A 254 15.17 1.13 -3.87
N ARG A 255 15.21 1.09 -5.19
CA ARG A 255 14.01 0.96 -6.00
C ARG A 255 14.27 0.21 -7.30
N ASP A 256 13.89 -1.06 -7.33
CA ASP A 256 13.91 -1.95 -8.48
C ASP A 256 12.90 -3.09 -8.28
N GLU A 257 13.06 -4.19 -9.02
CA GLU A 257 12.20 -5.37 -8.92
C GLU A 257 12.34 -6.09 -7.58
N ALA A 258 13.50 -6.00 -6.92
CA ALA A 258 13.73 -6.61 -5.60
C ALA A 258 13.22 -5.73 -4.45
N PHE A 259 13.16 -4.40 -4.64
CA PHE A 259 12.80 -3.40 -3.62
C PHE A 259 11.74 -2.44 -4.15
N SER A 260 10.48 -2.76 -3.95
CA SER A 260 9.36 -2.00 -4.52
C SER A 260 8.25 -1.64 -3.52
N PHE A 261 8.34 -2.11 -2.27
CA PHE A 261 7.30 -1.89 -1.27
C PHE A 261 7.57 -0.63 -0.45
N TYR A 262 6.99 0.45 -0.91
CA TYR A 262 7.00 1.76 -0.24
C TYR A 262 5.59 2.32 -0.19
N TYR A 263 5.21 2.88 0.95
CA TYR A 263 4.09 3.81 1.00
C TYR A 263 4.50 5.10 0.30
N GLU A 264 3.73 5.53 -0.68
CA GLU A 264 3.97 6.79 -1.39
C GLU A 264 3.91 7.98 -0.42
N GLU A 265 3.08 7.86 0.61
CA GLU A 265 2.95 8.84 1.68
C GLU A 265 4.23 8.98 2.50
N ASN A 266 5.00 7.89 2.68
CA ASN A 266 6.30 7.94 3.35
C ASN A 266 7.34 8.74 2.55
N LEU A 267 7.38 8.49 1.24
CA LEU A 267 8.28 9.21 0.34
C LEU A 267 7.95 10.70 0.33
N ARG A 268 6.67 11.04 0.20
CA ARG A 268 6.20 12.43 0.27
C ARG A 268 6.44 13.09 1.63
N ALA A 269 6.34 12.34 2.72
CA ALA A 269 6.64 12.84 4.06
C ALA A 269 8.13 13.23 4.19
N LEU A 270 9.04 12.45 3.61
CA LEU A 270 10.48 12.80 3.58
C LEU A 270 10.73 14.04 2.70
N GLU A 271 10.06 14.16 1.55
CA GLU A 271 10.13 15.37 0.71
C GLU A 271 9.61 16.61 1.43
N ASP A 272 8.48 16.53 2.14
CA ASP A 272 7.94 17.61 2.98
C ASP A 272 8.94 18.05 4.03
N LEU A 273 9.63 17.10 4.67
CA LEU A 273 10.67 17.37 5.65
C LEU A 273 11.93 18.01 5.04
N GLY A 274 11.96 18.18 3.72
CA GLY A 274 13.07 18.84 3.01
C GLY A 274 14.14 17.88 2.50
N CYS A 275 13.92 16.57 2.54
CA CYS A 275 14.83 15.59 1.95
C CYS A 275 14.72 15.60 0.41
N GLU A 276 15.82 15.39 -0.25
CA GLU A 276 15.90 15.02 -1.66
C GLU A 276 15.92 13.48 -1.76
N LEU A 277 15.04 12.90 -2.58
CA LEU A 277 15.00 11.46 -2.79
C LEU A 277 15.80 11.11 -4.04
N ALA A 278 16.84 10.28 -3.89
CA ALA A 278 17.64 9.76 -4.98
C ALA A 278 17.45 8.24 -5.07
N PHE A 279 16.83 7.77 -6.16
CA PHE A 279 16.56 6.34 -6.33
C PHE A 279 17.79 5.63 -6.90
N PHE A 280 18.04 4.40 -6.45
CA PHE A 280 19.06 3.52 -6.97
C PHE A 280 18.58 2.07 -7.03
N SER A 281 19.20 1.28 -7.90
CA SER A 281 18.87 -0.13 -8.09
C SER A 281 19.97 -1.03 -7.47
N PRO A 282 19.70 -1.69 -6.34
CA PRO A 282 20.61 -2.73 -5.85
C PRO A 282 20.89 -3.86 -6.84
N LEU A 283 20.01 -4.11 -7.82
CA LEU A 283 20.21 -5.10 -8.86
C LEU A 283 21.19 -4.66 -9.96
N CYS A 284 21.19 -3.37 -10.33
CA CYS A 284 21.85 -2.89 -11.55
C CYS A 284 22.95 -1.85 -11.31
N ASP A 285 22.82 -0.99 -10.30
CA ASP A 285 23.79 0.06 -10.02
C ASP A 285 25.01 -0.50 -9.28
N SER A 286 26.18 0.10 -9.49
CA SER A 286 27.43 -0.29 -8.83
C SER A 286 27.81 0.61 -7.65
N GLU A 287 27.16 1.78 -7.50
CA GLU A 287 27.44 2.80 -6.49
C GLU A 287 26.15 3.44 -5.99
N LEU A 288 26.20 3.97 -4.76
CA LEU A 288 25.11 4.80 -4.23
C LEU A 288 25.08 6.18 -4.91
N PRO A 289 23.91 6.82 -4.99
CA PRO A 289 23.77 8.19 -5.50
C PRO A 289 24.77 9.15 -4.82
N ARG A 290 25.35 10.03 -5.62
CA ARG A 290 26.35 10.99 -5.11
C ARG A 290 25.74 11.92 -4.06
N GLY A 291 26.43 12.10 -2.96
CA GLY A 291 25.97 12.97 -1.87
C GLY A 291 25.00 12.31 -0.90
N THR A 292 24.75 11.00 -1.04
CA THR A 292 23.88 10.23 -0.13
C THR A 292 24.19 10.53 1.35
N SER A 293 23.16 10.90 2.08
CA SER A 293 23.22 11.26 3.50
C SER A 293 22.37 10.36 4.39
N ALA A 294 21.51 9.52 3.79
CA ALA A 294 20.74 8.48 4.45
C ALA A 294 20.37 7.38 3.46
N LEU A 295 20.07 6.18 3.96
CA LEU A 295 19.59 5.04 3.19
C LEU A 295 18.16 4.67 3.62
N TYR A 296 17.27 4.44 2.64
CA TYR A 296 15.98 3.83 2.86
C TYR A 296 15.85 2.59 1.99
N LEU A 297 15.97 1.43 2.61
CA LEU A 297 15.86 0.11 2.01
C LEU A 297 14.50 -0.45 2.37
N GLY A 298 13.53 -0.30 1.49
CA GLY A 298 12.16 -0.77 1.70
C GLY A 298 11.99 -2.26 1.51
N GLY A 299 10.76 -2.72 1.61
CA GLY A 299 10.42 -4.10 1.35
C GLY A 299 10.38 -4.46 -0.13
N GLY A 300 10.08 -5.72 -0.37
CA GLY A 300 10.01 -6.33 -1.69
C GLY A 300 10.26 -7.82 -1.60
N TYR A 301 10.79 -8.39 -2.68
CA TYR A 301 11.10 -9.81 -2.78
C TYR A 301 12.58 -10.05 -3.17
N PRO A 302 13.55 -9.63 -2.32
CA PRO A 302 14.96 -9.81 -2.62
C PRO A 302 15.35 -11.27 -2.80
N GLU A 303 14.64 -12.20 -2.18
CA GLU A 303 14.86 -13.65 -2.33
C GLU A 303 14.61 -14.19 -3.74
N LEU A 304 13.75 -13.53 -4.52
CA LEU A 304 13.52 -13.91 -5.92
C LEU A 304 14.64 -13.43 -6.84
N HIS A 305 15.38 -12.42 -6.42
CA HIS A 305 16.48 -11.80 -7.14
C HIS A 305 17.84 -11.99 -6.43
N VAL A 306 17.88 -12.89 -5.44
CA VAL A 306 19.03 -12.98 -4.52
C VAL A 306 20.33 -13.33 -5.21
N ARG A 307 20.30 -14.13 -6.28
CA ARG A 307 21.48 -14.44 -7.10
C ARG A 307 22.06 -13.16 -7.71
N GLN A 308 21.23 -12.34 -8.37
CA GLN A 308 21.67 -11.09 -9.01
C GLN A 308 22.18 -10.09 -7.95
N LEU A 309 21.47 -9.94 -6.83
CA LEU A 309 21.91 -9.14 -5.69
C LEU A 309 23.27 -9.62 -5.15
N SER A 310 23.47 -10.92 -5.05
CA SER A 310 24.73 -11.53 -4.60
C SER A 310 25.88 -11.30 -5.57
N GLU A 311 25.62 -11.40 -6.87
CA GLU A 311 26.61 -11.18 -7.95
C GLU A 311 27.02 -9.69 -8.05
N ASN A 312 26.17 -8.74 -7.62
CA ASN A 312 26.48 -7.31 -7.60
C ASN A 312 27.36 -6.93 -6.38
N ALA A 313 28.58 -7.45 -6.35
CA ALA A 313 29.53 -7.20 -5.26
C ALA A 313 29.85 -5.71 -5.04
N PRO A 314 30.01 -4.85 -6.07
CA PRO A 314 30.27 -3.43 -5.88
C PRO A 314 29.15 -2.74 -5.07
N MET A 315 27.89 -2.96 -5.40
CA MET A 315 26.77 -2.34 -4.68
C MET A 315 26.66 -2.87 -3.25
N ARG A 316 26.82 -4.19 -3.03
CA ARG A 316 26.80 -4.76 -1.67
C ARG A 316 27.88 -4.11 -0.78
N GLU A 317 29.08 -3.93 -1.32
CA GLU A 317 30.19 -3.28 -0.63
C GLU A 317 29.92 -1.79 -0.39
N ALA A 318 29.31 -1.08 -1.35
CA ALA A 318 28.94 0.33 -1.19
C ALA A 318 27.92 0.52 -0.06
N VAL A 319 26.86 -0.33 -0.02
CA VAL A 319 25.84 -0.30 1.03
C VAL A 319 26.47 -0.68 2.40
N ARG A 320 27.30 -1.73 2.46
CA ARG A 320 27.97 -2.15 3.68
C ARG A 320 28.81 -1.01 4.28
N ARG A 321 29.71 -0.43 3.48
CA ARG A 321 30.56 0.70 3.93
C ARG A 321 29.73 1.90 4.37
N ALA A 322 28.62 2.20 3.69
CA ALA A 322 27.72 3.28 4.07
C ALA A 322 27.13 3.02 5.46
N VAL A 323 26.57 1.83 5.72
CA VAL A 323 25.98 1.45 7.01
C VAL A 323 27.07 1.47 8.12
N GLU A 324 28.25 0.88 7.88
CA GLU A 324 29.37 0.86 8.82
C GLU A 324 29.91 2.27 9.13
N SER A 325 29.79 3.22 8.19
CA SER A 325 30.16 4.63 8.43
C SER A 325 29.19 5.39 9.32
N GLY A 326 28.08 4.75 9.74
CA GLY A 326 27.04 5.35 10.55
C GLY A 326 26.09 6.29 9.79
N ILE A 327 25.93 6.09 8.46
CA ILE A 327 24.90 6.79 7.71
C ILE A 327 23.52 6.40 8.26
N PRO A 328 22.60 7.34 8.51
CA PRO A 328 21.24 7.01 8.92
C PRO A 328 20.57 6.04 7.95
N THR A 329 20.17 4.87 8.43
CA THR A 329 19.66 3.79 7.61
C THR A 329 18.38 3.24 8.18
N VAL A 330 17.35 3.19 7.34
CA VAL A 330 16.09 2.48 7.58
C VAL A 330 16.03 1.29 6.63
N ALA A 331 15.81 0.08 7.17
CA ALA A 331 15.72 -1.15 6.39
C ALA A 331 14.51 -1.99 6.85
N GLU A 332 13.49 -2.05 5.99
CA GLU A 332 12.23 -2.72 6.27
C GLU A 332 12.10 -4.02 5.46
N CYS A 333 11.68 -5.12 6.11
CA CYS A 333 11.36 -6.41 5.49
C CYS A 333 12.45 -6.87 4.49
N GLY A 334 12.22 -6.76 3.18
CA GLY A 334 13.21 -7.11 2.16
C GLY A 334 14.54 -6.36 2.31
N GLY A 335 14.50 -5.06 2.64
CA GLY A 335 15.69 -4.26 2.92
C GLY A 335 16.45 -4.75 4.15
N PHE A 336 15.73 -5.19 5.19
CA PHE A 336 16.36 -5.84 6.35
C PHE A 336 17.04 -7.16 5.98
N LEU A 337 16.39 -8.00 5.17
CA LEU A 337 16.99 -9.25 4.68
C LEU A 337 18.29 -8.96 3.89
N TYR A 338 18.27 -7.93 3.04
CA TYR A 338 19.42 -7.57 2.22
C TYR A 338 20.63 -7.10 3.04
N LEU A 339 20.42 -6.48 4.20
CA LEU A 339 21.51 -6.07 5.10
C LEU A 339 22.17 -7.23 5.86
N GLN A 340 21.55 -8.42 5.93
CA GLN A 340 22.09 -9.59 6.60
C GLN A 340 23.29 -10.20 5.85
N ARG A 341 23.83 -11.29 6.38
CA ARG A 341 24.96 -12.00 5.75
C ARG A 341 24.52 -12.79 4.53
N GLU A 342 23.37 -13.48 4.63
CA GLU A 342 22.90 -14.43 3.63
C GLU A 342 21.38 -14.42 3.53
N ILE A 343 20.88 -14.67 2.32
CA ILE A 343 19.46 -14.99 2.06
C ILE A 343 19.42 -16.32 1.32
N SER A 344 18.51 -17.23 1.72
CA SER A 344 18.22 -18.43 0.93
C SER A 344 17.24 -18.10 -0.19
N ASP A 345 17.44 -18.72 -1.36
CA ASP A 345 16.45 -18.71 -2.45
C ASP A 345 15.30 -19.70 -2.17
N SER A 346 14.34 -19.79 -3.08
CA SER A 346 13.21 -20.73 -3.00
C SER A 346 13.62 -22.21 -3.01
N GLU A 347 14.84 -22.52 -3.48
CA GLU A 347 15.41 -23.86 -3.50
C GLU A 347 16.27 -24.17 -2.27
N GLY A 348 16.37 -23.20 -1.32
CA GLY A 348 17.16 -23.32 -0.10
C GLY A 348 18.67 -23.09 -0.29
N ARG A 349 19.13 -22.64 -1.45
CA ARG A 349 20.53 -22.27 -1.65
C ARG A 349 20.80 -20.92 -1.00
N ARG A 350 21.90 -20.80 -0.28
CA ARG A 350 22.31 -19.59 0.44
C ARG A 350 23.19 -18.70 -0.47
N TRP A 351 22.87 -17.42 -0.45
CA TRP A 351 23.56 -16.40 -1.25
C TRP A 351 24.02 -15.26 -0.34
N PRO A 352 25.31 -14.87 -0.40
CA PRO A 352 25.81 -13.73 0.37
C PRO A 352 25.18 -12.43 -0.12
N VAL A 353 24.79 -11.58 0.85
CA VAL A 353 24.24 -10.23 0.57
C VAL A 353 25.12 -9.17 1.25
N VAL A 354 24.61 -8.06 1.72
CA VAL A 354 25.42 -6.93 2.21
C VAL A 354 26.34 -7.31 3.38
N GLY A 355 25.84 -8.05 4.35
CA GLY A 355 26.62 -8.47 5.53
C GLY A 355 26.91 -7.35 6.53
N ALA A 356 26.12 -6.28 6.53
CA ALA A 356 26.20 -5.21 7.54
C ALA A 356 25.51 -5.59 8.86
N LEU A 357 24.61 -6.56 8.81
CA LEU A 357 23.92 -7.12 9.98
C LEU A 357 24.24 -8.61 10.11
N GLU A 358 24.27 -9.08 11.35
CA GLU A 358 24.33 -10.49 11.65
C GLU A 358 23.02 -11.18 11.23
N GLY A 359 23.10 -12.47 10.95
CA GLY A 359 21.98 -13.33 10.65
C GLY A 359 21.95 -13.80 9.21
N ALA A 360 21.09 -14.77 9.00
CA ALA A 360 20.75 -15.36 7.71
C ALA A 360 19.23 -15.51 7.63
N SER A 361 18.70 -15.44 6.41
CA SER A 361 17.27 -15.52 6.17
C SER A 361 16.93 -16.73 5.32
N GLU A 362 15.83 -17.39 5.66
CA GLU A 362 15.32 -18.58 4.96
C GLU A 362 13.79 -18.57 4.89
N ASN A 363 13.24 -19.32 3.95
CA ASN A 363 11.79 -19.47 3.82
C ASN A 363 11.24 -20.25 5.00
N GLY A 364 10.36 -19.61 5.80
CA GLY A 364 9.71 -20.23 6.95
C GLY A 364 8.55 -21.17 6.59
N GLY A 365 8.25 -21.38 5.31
CA GLY A 365 7.20 -22.27 4.81
C GLY A 365 5.75 -21.81 5.12
N ARG A 366 5.60 -20.77 5.90
CA ARG A 366 4.29 -20.19 6.25
C ARG A 366 4.41 -18.69 6.48
N LEU A 367 3.29 -18.00 6.31
CA LEU A 367 3.17 -16.58 6.63
C LEU A 367 3.38 -16.37 8.14
N SER A 368 4.29 -15.48 8.49
CA SER A 368 4.65 -15.13 9.86
C SER A 368 4.14 -13.74 10.22
N HIS A 369 3.69 -13.56 11.47
CA HIS A 369 3.35 -12.26 12.09
C HIS A 369 2.46 -11.33 11.26
N PHE A 370 1.58 -11.87 10.41
CA PHE A 370 0.74 -11.11 9.49
C PHE A 370 -0.16 -10.08 10.17
N GLY A 371 -0.19 -8.87 9.64
CA GLY A 371 -1.16 -7.80 9.92
C GLY A 371 -0.59 -6.67 10.78
N TYR A 372 -1.47 -5.84 11.29
CA TYR A 372 -1.11 -4.67 12.10
C TYR A 372 -0.38 -5.02 13.38
N VAL A 373 0.54 -4.15 13.77
CA VAL A 373 1.31 -4.21 15.02
C VAL A 373 1.52 -2.80 15.60
N GLU A 374 1.56 -2.72 16.92
CA GLU A 374 2.05 -1.57 17.66
C GLU A 374 3.44 -1.92 18.19
N LEU A 375 4.44 -1.15 17.76
CA LEU A 375 5.83 -1.31 18.19
C LEU A 375 6.10 -0.39 19.37
N THR A 376 6.87 -0.87 20.34
CA THR A 376 7.40 -0.04 21.44
C THR A 376 8.90 -0.22 21.52
N SER A 377 9.66 0.85 21.36
CA SER A 377 11.10 0.81 21.46
C SER A 377 11.55 0.45 22.87
N GLN A 378 12.48 -0.49 23.00
CA GLN A 378 13.05 -0.95 24.27
C GLN A 378 14.35 -0.19 24.64
N ARG A 379 14.88 0.62 23.71
CA ARG A 379 16.08 1.45 23.89
C ARG A 379 16.02 2.69 23.02
N ASP A 380 16.93 3.62 23.26
CA ASP A 380 17.13 4.78 22.38
C ASP A 380 17.71 4.35 21.04
N GLY A 381 17.29 5.01 19.96
CA GLY A 381 17.73 4.70 18.60
C GLY A 381 17.30 5.73 17.57
N LEU A 382 17.48 5.40 16.31
CA LEU A 382 17.21 6.30 15.17
C LEU A 382 15.77 6.85 15.14
N TYR A 383 14.80 6.05 15.56
CA TYR A 383 13.38 6.44 15.58
C TYR A 383 12.96 7.19 16.87
N GLY A 384 13.87 7.42 17.79
CA GLY A 384 13.60 8.17 19.02
C GLY A 384 14.04 7.44 20.29
N PRO A 385 13.65 7.96 21.46
CA PRO A 385 14.02 7.41 22.75
C PRO A 385 13.29 6.12 23.06
N ARG A 386 13.77 5.39 24.08
CA ARG A 386 13.07 4.26 24.67
C ARG A 386 11.62 4.63 25.00
N GLY A 387 10.69 3.75 24.67
CA GLY A 387 9.24 3.96 24.87
C GLY A 387 8.55 4.61 23.68
N THR A 388 9.25 4.98 22.60
CA THR A 388 8.63 5.45 21.37
C THR A 388 7.67 4.39 20.85
N ARG A 389 6.41 4.79 20.61
CA ARG A 389 5.33 3.94 20.08
C ARG A 389 5.15 4.20 18.60
N ILE A 390 5.03 3.14 17.81
CA ILE A 390 4.95 3.21 16.35
C ILE A 390 3.87 2.25 15.86
N ARG A 391 2.95 2.73 15.03
CA ARG A 391 2.02 1.87 14.30
C ARG A 391 2.69 1.38 13.03
N ALA A 392 2.63 0.06 12.82
CA ALA A 392 3.29 -0.60 11.71
C ALA A 392 2.46 -1.79 11.20
N HIS A 393 2.88 -2.34 10.08
CA HIS A 393 2.32 -3.56 9.49
C HIS A 393 3.42 -4.57 9.25
N GLU A 394 3.15 -5.86 9.46
CA GLU A 394 4.12 -6.93 9.24
C GLU A 394 3.52 -8.01 8.35
N PHE A 395 4.29 -8.43 7.33
CA PHE A 395 3.90 -9.45 6.36
C PHE A 395 5.14 -10.06 5.73
N HIS A 396 5.50 -11.29 6.10
CA HIS A 396 6.64 -11.99 5.50
C HIS A 396 6.53 -13.51 5.59
N TYR A 397 7.12 -14.19 4.62
CA TYR A 397 7.29 -15.65 4.59
C TYR A 397 8.69 -16.05 5.02
N TRP A 398 9.70 -15.20 4.74
CA TRP A 398 11.08 -15.42 5.18
C TRP A 398 11.22 -15.12 6.67
N GLN A 399 12.07 -15.89 7.31
CA GLN A 399 12.43 -15.73 8.72
C GLN A 399 13.92 -15.40 8.81
N SER A 400 14.31 -14.73 9.87
CA SER A 400 15.70 -14.39 10.15
C SER A 400 16.17 -15.13 11.41
N THR A 401 17.42 -15.59 11.40
CA THR A 401 18.07 -16.12 12.61
C THR A 401 18.37 -15.02 13.64
N CYS A 402 18.36 -13.75 13.23
CA CYS A 402 18.59 -12.57 14.06
C CYS A 402 17.53 -11.50 13.81
N PRO A 403 16.25 -11.70 14.21
CA PRO A 403 15.15 -10.78 13.92
C PRO A 403 15.22 -9.45 14.71
N GLY A 404 16.19 -9.31 15.61
CA GLY A 404 16.31 -8.19 16.54
C GLY A 404 15.51 -8.39 17.82
N GLY A 405 15.61 -7.41 18.72
CA GLY A 405 14.94 -7.43 20.03
C GLY A 405 14.85 -6.04 20.66
N ASP A 406 15.18 -5.01 19.90
CA ASP A 406 15.18 -3.63 20.39
C ASP A 406 13.79 -2.97 20.35
N PHE A 407 12.83 -3.66 19.75
CA PHE A 407 11.42 -3.29 19.81
C PHE A 407 10.56 -4.46 20.28
N TRP A 408 9.46 -4.14 20.94
CA TRP A 408 8.40 -5.07 21.24
C TRP A 408 7.22 -4.81 20.30
N ALA A 409 6.87 -5.79 19.49
CA ALA A 409 5.68 -5.76 18.64
C ALA A 409 4.50 -6.37 19.39
N GLN A 410 3.38 -5.67 19.45
CA GLN A 410 2.13 -6.10 20.07
C GLN A 410 1.01 -6.12 19.03
N LYS A 411 0.26 -7.23 18.95
CA LYS A 411 -0.96 -7.27 18.12
C LYS A 411 -2.04 -6.37 18.73
N PRO A 412 -2.69 -5.50 17.94
CA PRO A 412 -3.83 -4.73 18.42
C PRO A 412 -4.93 -5.67 18.93
N ARG A 413 -5.52 -5.33 20.08
CA ARG A 413 -6.64 -6.07 20.71
C ARG A 413 -6.40 -7.57 20.97
N ARG A 414 -5.14 -8.02 20.99
CA ARG A 414 -4.77 -9.40 21.32
C ARG A 414 -3.58 -9.41 22.27
N ASP A 415 -3.60 -10.33 23.22
CA ASP A 415 -2.45 -10.58 24.10
C ASP A 415 -1.44 -11.48 23.37
N LYS A 416 -0.82 -10.91 22.30
CA LYS A 416 0.22 -11.56 21.52
C LYS A 416 1.25 -10.54 21.10
N GLY A 417 2.47 -10.70 21.60
CA GLY A 417 3.60 -9.84 21.23
C GLY A 417 4.88 -10.67 21.06
N TRP A 418 5.88 -10.04 20.45
CA TRP A 418 7.20 -10.62 20.22
C TRP A 418 8.27 -9.55 20.12
N PRO A 419 9.54 -9.88 20.47
CA PRO A 419 10.67 -9.00 20.22
C PRO A 419 10.98 -8.96 18.72
N CYS A 420 11.34 -7.78 18.20
CA CYS A 420 11.67 -7.58 16.80
C CYS A 420 12.60 -6.39 16.63
N MET A 421 13.08 -6.20 15.41
CA MET A 421 13.88 -5.06 14.96
C MET A 421 15.14 -4.81 15.78
N THR A 422 16.14 -4.28 15.12
CA THR A 422 17.37 -3.78 15.71
C THR A 422 17.46 -2.27 15.52
N THR A 423 17.91 -1.53 16.53
CA THR A 423 18.15 -0.10 16.41
C THR A 423 19.48 0.33 17.03
N THR A 424 20.08 1.33 16.39
CA THR A 424 21.21 2.10 16.88
C THR A 424 20.91 3.59 16.64
N PRO A 425 21.76 4.54 17.06
CA PRO A 425 21.56 5.95 16.71
C PRO A 425 21.50 6.25 15.21
N SER A 426 22.02 5.35 14.35
CA SER A 426 22.05 5.50 12.89
C SER A 426 21.34 4.38 12.11
N LEU A 427 20.72 3.42 12.75
CA LEU A 427 20.10 2.28 12.07
C LEU A 427 18.77 1.88 12.73
N VAL A 428 17.78 1.59 11.89
CA VAL A 428 16.62 0.77 12.26
C VAL A 428 16.42 -0.28 11.18
N ALA A 429 16.35 -1.55 11.58
CA ALA A 429 16.18 -2.66 10.65
C ALA A 429 15.30 -3.77 11.24
N GLY A 430 14.38 -4.32 10.45
CA GLY A 430 13.49 -5.41 10.85
C GLY A 430 12.38 -5.68 9.86
N PHE A 431 11.48 -6.61 10.19
CA PHE A 431 10.37 -6.98 9.29
C PHE A 431 9.21 -5.96 9.23
N PRO A 432 8.83 -5.29 10.35
CA PRO A 432 7.74 -4.33 10.30
C PRO A 432 7.97 -3.17 9.34
N HIS A 433 6.90 -2.77 8.66
CA HIS A 433 6.85 -1.59 7.80
C HIS A 433 6.17 -0.44 8.54
N VAL A 434 6.80 0.70 8.58
CA VAL A 434 6.32 1.89 9.29
C VAL A 434 5.60 2.84 8.33
N TYR A 435 4.43 3.33 8.74
CA TYR A 435 3.67 4.33 7.99
C TYR A 435 3.93 5.72 8.61
N TYR A 436 4.66 6.58 7.91
CA TYR A 436 5.11 7.87 8.45
C TYR A 436 3.98 8.85 8.78
N PRO A 437 2.87 8.94 8.01
CA PRO A 437 1.77 9.82 8.42
C PRO A 437 1.12 9.45 9.76
N ALA A 438 1.23 8.18 10.19
CA ALA A 438 0.82 7.76 11.54
C ALA A 438 1.87 8.06 12.62
N ASN A 439 3.11 8.27 12.20
CA ASN A 439 4.28 8.38 13.08
C ASN A 439 5.18 9.55 12.62
N PRO A 440 4.67 10.79 12.58
CA PRO A 440 5.40 11.93 11.99
C PRO A 440 6.72 12.24 12.71
N ASP A 441 6.79 12.01 14.03
CA ASP A 441 8.01 12.21 14.81
C ASP A 441 9.12 11.22 14.41
N VAL A 442 8.75 10.00 14.03
CA VAL A 442 9.70 8.98 13.54
C VAL A 442 10.30 9.40 12.19
N ALA A 443 9.45 9.88 11.27
CA ALA A 443 9.91 10.43 9.99
C ALA A 443 10.85 11.63 10.20
N ARG A 444 10.48 12.53 11.12
CA ARG A 444 11.28 13.70 11.49
C ARG A 444 12.62 13.32 12.12
N ALA A 445 12.63 12.32 12.98
CA ALA A 445 13.87 11.81 13.60
C ALA A 445 14.85 11.28 12.54
N PHE A 446 14.35 10.47 11.60
CA PHE A 446 15.17 9.96 10.50
C PHE A 446 15.70 11.09 9.59
N ALA A 447 14.82 12.02 9.16
CA ALA A 447 15.23 13.14 8.33
C ALA A 447 16.24 14.06 9.03
N SER A 448 16.08 14.32 10.34
CA SER A 448 17.00 15.13 11.13
C SER A 448 18.38 14.46 11.31
N ALA A 449 18.39 13.14 11.50
CA ALA A 449 19.63 12.39 11.53
C ALA A 449 20.37 12.46 10.17
N ALA A 450 19.62 12.37 9.05
CA ALA A 450 20.16 12.52 7.70
C ALA A 450 20.76 13.92 7.46
N ALA A 451 20.07 14.99 7.89
CA ALA A 451 20.56 16.36 7.79
C ALA A 451 21.85 16.56 8.60
N SER A 452 21.86 16.08 9.84
CA SER A 452 23.04 16.14 10.71
C SER A 452 24.25 15.37 10.13
N PHE A 453 23.99 14.24 9.46
CA PHE A 453 25.04 13.49 8.77
C PHE A 453 25.59 14.26 7.56
N ALA A 454 24.71 14.88 6.76
CA ALA A 454 25.09 15.71 5.62
C ALA A 454 25.96 16.90 6.04
N GLU A 455 25.62 17.56 7.15
CA GLU A 455 26.40 18.68 7.69
C GLU A 455 27.79 18.25 8.14
N ARG A 456 27.89 17.15 8.90
CA ARG A 456 29.23 16.61 9.32
C ARG A 456 30.11 16.32 8.12
N ARG A 457 29.60 15.78 7.02
CA ARG A 457 30.38 15.49 5.80
C ARG A 457 30.81 16.72 5.01
N ARG A 458 30.15 17.88 5.20
CA ARG A 458 30.58 19.15 4.58
C ARG A 458 31.72 19.85 5.34
N HIS A 459 31.85 19.57 6.63
CA HIS A 459 32.78 20.21 7.51
C HIS A 459 33.99 19.33 7.92
N GLY A 460 33.99 18.05 7.58
CA GLY A 460 35.13 17.12 7.72
C GLY A 460 35.78 16.81 6.37
#